data_46ccaf888cec52850e663c0b0f5be7ec
#
_entry.id   46ccaf888cec52850e663c0b0f5be7ec
#
_cell.length_a   1.000
_cell.length_b   1.000
_cell.length_c   1.000
_cell.angle_alpha   90.00
_cell.angle_beta   90.00
_cell.angle_gamma   90.00
#
_symmetry.space_group_name_H-M   'P 1'
#
loop_
_entity.id
_entity.type
_entity.pdbx_description
1 polymer ?
#
loop_
_entity_poly.entity_id
_entity_poly.type
_entity_poly.pdbx_seq_one_letter_code
_entity_poly.pdbx_strand_id
1 'polypeptide(L)'
;MLRRFAALVCLAVFAPLAGAQQHAAVQPKAWPIKAVIVTTFERGEDTGDVPGEFQFWVEREHLDQTLDFPGGVHPIRTNTDHSVLGIVSGTTLVNATASMMALGLDPRFDLTHAYWIINGIAGVDPEDASIGSAAWAEFVVNDISRYIDPRETPADWSTGYFAIGAHRPHEVPQPGSVLVDRTNVYVLNRKLTEWAYQLTKDVPLVDTPEIAAFRAEFKGYPNAQKPPFVLVGDSFASDSYWHGKLMTEFASDWVRMFTHGEGNFVMTNMEDSGFTEALQRLDRMHRVDFQRVMVVRTGSNYCMPRPGHTAVESVTAPYIGGRSALEAAYRVGSKVLHELVSHWERYGAHVPE
;
A
#
# COMPACT_ATOMS: atom_id res chain seq x y z
N MET A 1 4.07 -69.58 -61.29
CA MET A 1 4.49 -69.13 -59.89
C MET A 1 3.42 -68.29 -59.30
N LEU A 2 2.52 -68.89 -58.48
CA LEU A 2 1.43 -68.20 -57.79
C LEU A 2 1.91 -67.70 -56.44
N ARG A 3 1.85 -66.41 -56.19
CA ARG A 3 2.01 -65.84 -54.84
C ARG A 3 0.64 -65.65 -54.23
N ARG A 4 0.37 -66.34 -53.14
CA ARG A 4 -0.83 -66.21 -52.31
C ARG A 4 -0.66 -65.01 -51.40
N PHE A 5 -1.58 -64.06 -51.46
CA PHE A 5 -1.71 -63.00 -50.46
C PHE A 5 -2.65 -63.50 -49.32
N ALA A 6 -2.13 -63.48 -48.08
CA ALA A 6 -2.94 -63.77 -46.92
C ALA A 6 -3.45 -62.35 -46.36
N ALA A 7 -4.76 -62.20 -46.29
CA ALA A 7 -5.38 -61.03 -45.70
C ALA A 7 -5.48 -61.27 -44.19
N LEU A 8 -4.85 -60.38 -43.41
CA LEU A 8 -4.97 -60.34 -41.96
C LEU A 8 -6.18 -59.47 -41.59
N VAL A 9 -7.21 -60.06 -41.01
CA VAL A 9 -8.38 -59.36 -40.48
C VAL A 9 -8.08 -58.96 -39.03
N CYS A 10 -7.85 -57.70 -38.79
CA CYS A 10 -7.77 -57.16 -37.42
C CYS A 10 -9.20 -56.93 -36.87
N LEU A 11 -9.63 -57.74 -35.91
CA LEU A 11 -10.81 -57.48 -35.08
C LEU A 11 -10.49 -56.37 -34.09
N ALA A 12 -11.03 -55.19 -34.28
CA ALA A 12 -11.03 -54.13 -33.28
C ALA A 12 -12.10 -54.41 -32.22
N VAL A 13 -11.65 -54.73 -31.00
CA VAL A 13 -12.50 -54.85 -29.83
C VAL A 13 -12.75 -53.45 -29.30
N PHE A 14 -13.98 -52.95 -29.49
CA PHE A 14 -14.46 -51.74 -28.84
C PHE A 14 -14.78 -52.02 -27.36
N ALA A 15 -13.92 -51.61 -26.44
CA ALA A 15 -14.28 -51.54 -25.03
C ALA A 15 -15.13 -50.30 -24.79
N PRO A 16 -16.28 -50.39 -24.08
CA PRO A 16 -17.04 -49.20 -23.71
C PRO A 16 -16.23 -48.37 -22.72
N LEU A 17 -15.90 -47.14 -23.08
CA LEU A 17 -15.42 -46.14 -22.17
C LEU A 17 -16.51 -45.84 -21.13
N ALA A 18 -16.39 -46.44 -19.94
CA ALA A 18 -17.16 -46.05 -18.79
C ALA A 18 -16.87 -44.57 -18.50
N GLY A 19 -17.80 -43.71 -18.83
CA GLY A 19 -17.73 -42.28 -18.52
C GLY A 19 -17.62 -42.12 -17.01
N ALA A 20 -16.43 -41.81 -16.53
CA ALA A 20 -16.23 -41.31 -15.20
C ALA A 20 -16.97 -39.95 -15.10
N GLN A 21 -18.16 -39.96 -14.54
CA GLN A 21 -18.81 -38.74 -14.07
C GLN A 21 -17.89 -38.14 -13.01
N GLN A 22 -17.07 -37.15 -13.42
CA GLN A 22 -16.44 -36.27 -12.48
C GLN A 22 -17.57 -35.54 -11.73
N HIS A 23 -17.83 -35.97 -10.52
CA HIS A 23 -18.58 -35.17 -9.59
C HIS A 23 -17.79 -33.87 -9.44
N ALA A 24 -18.30 -32.78 -10.02
CA ALA A 24 -17.80 -31.45 -9.74
C ALA A 24 -17.92 -31.27 -8.20
N ALA A 25 -16.79 -31.27 -7.52
CA ALA A 25 -16.77 -30.99 -6.10
C ALA A 25 -17.44 -29.61 -5.92
N VAL A 26 -18.51 -29.57 -5.13
CA VAL A 26 -19.17 -28.32 -4.76
C VAL A 26 -18.09 -27.48 -4.09
N GLN A 27 -17.62 -26.44 -4.78
CA GLN A 27 -16.68 -25.50 -4.19
C GLN A 27 -17.36 -24.88 -2.96
N PRO A 28 -16.73 -24.86 -1.80
CA PRO A 28 -17.29 -24.18 -0.63
C PRO A 28 -17.59 -22.72 -1.01
N LYS A 29 -18.69 -22.19 -0.53
CA LYS A 29 -19.09 -20.80 -0.80
C LYS A 29 -18.00 -19.88 -0.26
N ALA A 30 -17.50 -18.95 -1.10
CA ALA A 30 -16.52 -17.96 -0.70
C ALA A 30 -17.05 -17.09 0.46
N TRP A 31 -16.17 -16.74 1.39
CA TRP A 31 -16.54 -15.89 2.51
C TRP A 31 -16.69 -14.44 2.04
N PRO A 32 -17.83 -13.78 2.34
CA PRO A 32 -18.03 -12.38 2.02
C PRO A 32 -17.22 -11.51 2.99
N ILE A 33 -16.18 -10.88 2.47
CA ILE A 33 -15.29 -10.04 3.26
C ILE A 33 -15.80 -8.61 3.28
N LYS A 34 -15.85 -7.99 4.47
CA LYS A 34 -16.24 -6.59 4.63
C LYS A 34 -15.04 -5.65 4.54
N ALA A 35 -13.92 -6.03 5.13
CA ALA A 35 -12.71 -5.21 5.12
C ALA A 35 -11.45 -6.06 5.06
N VAL A 36 -10.44 -5.53 4.38
CA VAL A 36 -9.07 -6.06 4.34
C VAL A 36 -8.13 -5.01 4.87
N ILE A 37 -7.40 -5.34 5.93
CA ILE A 37 -6.33 -4.54 6.50
C ILE A 37 -5.03 -4.99 5.85
N VAL A 38 -4.32 -4.07 5.23
CA VAL A 38 -3.06 -4.33 4.54
C VAL A 38 -1.94 -3.60 5.25
N THR A 39 -0.96 -4.35 5.74
CA THR A 39 0.28 -3.83 6.32
C THR A 39 1.48 -4.38 5.57
N THR A 40 2.68 -3.85 5.82
CA THR A 40 3.86 -4.22 5.04
C THR A 40 4.80 -5.15 5.78
N PHE A 41 4.92 -5.03 7.10
CA PHE A 41 5.81 -5.87 7.89
C PHE A 41 5.28 -6.12 9.30
N GLU A 42 5.73 -7.22 9.88
CA GLU A 42 5.66 -7.49 11.31
C GLU A 42 7.06 -7.86 11.83
N ARG A 43 7.27 -7.74 13.14
CA ARG A 43 8.52 -8.04 13.82
C ARG A 43 8.31 -9.23 14.76
N GLY A 44 8.83 -10.38 14.37
CA GLY A 44 8.65 -11.60 15.18
C GLY A 44 7.28 -12.21 15.03
N GLU A 45 6.56 -12.33 16.15
CA GLU A 45 5.22 -12.91 16.17
C GLU A 45 4.14 -11.84 15.95
N ASP A 46 2.94 -12.27 15.59
CA ASP A 46 1.80 -11.35 15.39
C ASP A 46 1.23 -10.79 16.70
N THR A 47 1.70 -11.28 17.83
CA THR A 47 1.20 -10.92 19.17
C THR A 47 2.29 -11.02 20.22
N GLY A 48 2.24 -10.14 21.23
CA GLY A 48 2.95 -10.33 22.50
C GLY A 48 4.43 -9.97 22.53
N ASP A 49 5.01 -9.45 21.47
CA ASP A 49 6.40 -9.01 21.42
C ASP A 49 6.57 -7.53 20.99
N VAL A 50 7.61 -7.20 20.26
CA VAL A 50 7.84 -5.83 19.77
C VAL A 50 7.04 -5.60 18.49
N PRO A 51 6.02 -4.72 18.50
CA PRO A 51 5.13 -4.57 17.37
C PRO A 51 5.82 -4.04 16.11
N GLY A 52 5.48 -4.65 14.96
CA GLY A 52 5.55 -4.05 13.66
C GLY A 52 4.24 -3.33 13.31
N GLU A 53 3.85 -3.34 12.04
CA GLU A 53 2.60 -2.69 11.60
C GLU A 53 1.35 -3.52 11.88
N PHE A 54 1.48 -4.83 12.09
CA PHE A 54 0.36 -5.77 12.11
C PHE A 54 -0.13 -6.14 13.50
N GLN A 55 0.76 -6.26 14.48
CA GLN A 55 0.44 -6.77 15.82
C GLN A 55 -0.76 -6.06 16.47
N PHE A 56 -0.83 -4.71 16.40
CA PHE A 56 -1.96 -3.99 17.01
C PHE A 56 -3.30 -4.33 16.37
N TRP A 57 -3.31 -4.64 15.08
CA TRP A 57 -4.50 -5.09 14.38
C TRP A 57 -4.92 -6.49 14.82
N VAL A 58 -3.97 -7.43 14.93
CA VAL A 58 -4.27 -8.78 15.38
C VAL A 58 -4.82 -8.79 16.79
N GLU A 59 -4.13 -8.12 17.71
CA GLU A 59 -4.49 -8.13 19.14
C GLU A 59 -5.80 -7.41 19.45
N ARG A 60 -6.03 -6.26 18.82
CA ARG A 60 -7.13 -5.37 19.21
C ARG A 60 -8.40 -5.54 18.38
N GLU A 61 -8.28 -6.08 17.17
CA GLU A 61 -9.42 -6.44 16.31
C GLU A 61 -9.77 -7.93 16.39
N HIS A 62 -9.14 -8.67 17.32
CA HIS A 62 -9.38 -10.09 17.54
C HIS A 62 -9.28 -10.92 16.26
N LEU A 63 -8.21 -10.69 15.48
CA LEU A 63 -7.93 -11.49 14.30
C LEU A 63 -7.25 -12.81 14.71
N ASP A 64 -7.96 -13.59 15.52
CA ASP A 64 -7.41 -14.73 16.25
C ASP A 64 -7.21 -15.98 15.39
N GLN A 65 -7.83 -16.04 14.22
CA GLN A 65 -7.72 -17.18 13.31
C GLN A 65 -6.61 -16.97 12.28
N THR A 66 -5.82 -18.02 12.07
CA THR A 66 -4.72 -18.04 11.09
C THR A 66 -5.10 -18.92 9.91
N LEU A 67 -4.89 -18.41 8.71
CA LEU A 67 -5.15 -19.11 7.46
C LEU A 67 -3.86 -19.21 6.65
N ASP A 68 -3.55 -20.39 6.13
CA ASP A 68 -2.43 -20.57 5.22
C ASP A 68 -2.55 -19.66 3.99
N PHE A 69 -1.45 -19.01 3.64
CA PHE A 69 -1.38 -18.12 2.49
C PHE A 69 -0.07 -18.32 1.71
N PRO A 70 0.06 -19.45 0.99
CA PRO A 70 1.30 -19.79 0.29
C PRO A 70 1.67 -18.83 -0.85
N GLY A 71 0.74 -18.04 -1.34
CA GLY A 71 0.98 -16.99 -2.35
C GLY A 71 1.49 -15.67 -1.77
N GLY A 72 1.52 -15.53 -0.45
CA GLY A 72 2.04 -14.36 0.26
C GLY A 72 3.30 -14.68 1.07
N VAL A 73 3.78 -13.69 1.79
CA VAL A 73 4.98 -13.81 2.65
C VAL A 73 4.63 -14.13 4.10
N HIS A 74 3.35 -14.07 4.45
CA HIS A 74 2.84 -14.21 5.80
C HIS A 74 1.45 -14.85 5.77
N PRO A 75 1.04 -15.67 6.78
CA PRO A 75 -0.32 -16.16 6.90
C PRO A 75 -1.34 -15.02 6.99
N ILE A 76 -2.57 -15.27 6.52
CA ILE A 76 -3.69 -14.34 6.71
C ILE A 76 -4.22 -14.51 8.12
N ARG A 77 -4.53 -13.39 8.78
CA ARG A 77 -5.29 -13.38 10.04
C ARG A 77 -6.72 -12.95 9.78
N THR A 78 -7.68 -13.52 10.53
CA THR A 78 -9.10 -13.16 10.39
C THR A 78 -9.82 -13.27 11.73
N ASN A 79 -10.91 -12.53 11.86
CA ASN A 79 -11.81 -12.61 13.01
C ASN A 79 -12.73 -13.85 12.95
N THR A 80 -13.49 -14.08 14.00
CA THR A 80 -14.29 -15.31 14.18
C THR A 80 -15.36 -15.51 13.10
N ASP A 81 -15.98 -14.44 12.60
CA ASP A 81 -17.03 -14.51 11.56
C ASP A 81 -16.46 -14.39 10.13
N HIS A 82 -15.14 -14.35 9.99
CA HIS A 82 -14.43 -14.22 8.70
C HIS A 82 -14.80 -12.98 7.88
N SER A 83 -15.27 -11.93 8.53
CA SER A 83 -15.67 -10.70 7.83
C SER A 83 -14.53 -9.70 7.63
N VAL A 84 -13.44 -9.81 8.41
CA VAL A 84 -12.27 -8.95 8.34
C VAL A 84 -11.02 -9.80 8.13
N LEU A 85 -10.24 -9.46 7.12
CA LEU A 85 -8.93 -10.05 6.87
C LEU A 85 -7.83 -9.07 7.23
N GLY A 86 -6.73 -9.58 7.78
CA GLY A 86 -5.48 -8.86 7.97
C GLY A 86 -4.35 -9.58 7.25
N ILE A 87 -3.53 -8.84 6.51
CA ILE A 87 -2.36 -9.38 5.82
C ILE A 87 -1.10 -8.54 6.07
N VAL A 88 0.04 -9.21 6.05
CA VAL A 88 1.37 -8.62 5.89
C VAL A 88 1.84 -8.92 4.48
N SER A 89 1.99 -7.89 3.68
CA SER A 89 2.33 -8.03 2.25
C SER A 89 3.81 -8.35 1.98
N GLY A 90 4.69 -8.05 2.94
CA GLY A 90 6.11 -7.88 2.72
C GLY A 90 6.43 -6.48 2.19
N THR A 91 7.65 -6.01 2.46
CA THR A 91 8.14 -4.70 2.03
C THR A 91 8.48 -4.68 0.54
N THR A 92 8.49 -3.52 -0.06
CA THR A 92 8.77 -3.20 -1.46
C THR A 92 7.62 -3.44 -2.44
N LEU A 93 7.66 -2.74 -3.59
CA LEU A 93 6.63 -2.82 -4.63
C LEU A 93 6.39 -4.25 -5.13
N VAL A 94 7.44 -5.06 -5.21
CA VAL A 94 7.36 -6.45 -5.71
C VAL A 94 6.53 -7.31 -4.77
N ASN A 95 6.84 -7.28 -3.47
CA ASN A 95 6.10 -8.04 -2.47
C ASN A 95 4.68 -7.54 -2.32
N ALA A 96 4.50 -6.23 -2.27
CA ALA A 96 3.19 -5.59 -2.22
C ALA A 96 2.28 -6.06 -3.36
N THR A 97 2.75 -5.96 -4.61
CA THR A 97 1.99 -6.38 -5.79
C THR A 97 1.70 -7.88 -5.79
N ALA A 98 2.71 -8.72 -5.50
CA ALA A 98 2.55 -10.17 -5.53
C ALA A 98 1.55 -10.66 -4.48
N SER A 99 1.68 -10.20 -3.22
CA SER A 99 0.78 -10.60 -2.13
C SER A 99 -0.66 -10.15 -2.37
N MET A 100 -0.86 -8.93 -2.89
CA MET A 100 -2.19 -8.42 -3.21
C MET A 100 -2.85 -9.18 -4.36
N MET A 101 -2.09 -9.49 -5.42
CA MET A 101 -2.60 -10.32 -6.53
C MET A 101 -2.96 -11.72 -6.04
N ALA A 102 -2.12 -12.33 -5.21
CA ALA A 102 -2.39 -13.65 -4.64
C ALA A 102 -3.67 -13.66 -3.79
N LEU A 103 -3.84 -12.64 -2.92
CA LEU A 103 -5.06 -12.51 -2.10
C LEU A 103 -6.30 -12.28 -2.97
N GLY A 104 -6.23 -11.35 -3.92
CA GLY A 104 -7.37 -11.00 -4.78
C GLY A 104 -7.85 -12.13 -5.67
N LEU A 105 -6.98 -13.08 -5.99
CA LEU A 105 -7.30 -14.28 -6.78
C LEU A 105 -7.66 -15.50 -5.93
N ASP A 106 -7.54 -15.42 -4.62
CA ASP A 106 -7.86 -16.53 -3.72
C ASP A 106 -9.36 -16.86 -3.75
N PRO A 107 -9.75 -18.08 -4.16
CA PRO A 107 -11.15 -18.45 -4.30
C PRO A 107 -11.90 -18.59 -2.97
N ARG A 108 -11.19 -18.58 -1.84
CA ARG A 108 -11.80 -18.65 -0.52
C ARG A 108 -12.59 -17.39 -0.16
N PHE A 109 -12.27 -16.26 -0.80
CA PHE A 109 -12.79 -14.95 -0.42
C PHE A 109 -13.62 -14.30 -1.54
N ASP A 110 -14.75 -13.73 -1.17
CA ASP A 110 -15.49 -12.77 -1.97
C ASP A 110 -15.10 -11.36 -1.52
N LEU A 111 -14.32 -10.70 -2.35
CA LEU A 111 -13.72 -9.39 -2.09
C LEU A 111 -14.40 -8.26 -2.87
N THR A 112 -15.47 -8.57 -3.61
CA THR A 112 -16.13 -7.64 -4.56
C THR A 112 -16.65 -6.37 -3.89
N HIS A 113 -17.01 -6.44 -2.62
CA HIS A 113 -17.52 -5.30 -1.84
C HIS A 113 -16.64 -4.94 -0.66
N ALA A 114 -15.48 -5.60 -0.50
CA ALA A 114 -14.58 -5.34 0.61
C ALA A 114 -13.96 -3.94 0.55
N TYR A 115 -13.88 -3.27 1.69
CA TYR A 115 -13.05 -2.08 1.85
C TYR A 115 -11.59 -2.48 2.07
N TRP A 116 -10.67 -1.76 1.46
CA TRP A 116 -9.23 -1.98 1.61
C TRP A 116 -8.64 -0.82 2.39
N ILE A 117 -8.10 -1.12 3.56
CA ILE A 117 -7.41 -0.15 4.42
C ILE A 117 -5.92 -0.46 4.33
N ILE A 118 -5.24 0.21 3.42
CA ILE A 118 -3.78 0.15 3.29
C ILE A 118 -3.22 1.07 4.36
N ASN A 119 -2.50 0.47 5.31
CA ASN A 119 -2.13 1.12 6.55
C ASN A 119 -0.69 0.78 6.93
N GLY A 120 0.11 1.78 7.23
CA GLY A 120 1.49 1.57 7.62
C GLY A 120 2.24 2.86 7.93
N ILE A 121 3.51 2.72 8.28
CA ILE A 121 4.39 3.86 8.56
C ILE A 121 5.04 4.40 7.28
N ALA A 122 5.55 5.63 7.36
CA ALA A 122 6.16 6.34 6.24
C ALA A 122 7.20 7.35 6.73
N GLY A 123 8.06 7.82 5.81
CA GLY A 123 8.78 9.07 5.97
C GLY A 123 7.85 10.25 5.68
N VAL A 124 7.86 11.27 6.52
CA VAL A 124 6.99 12.45 6.39
C VAL A 124 7.76 13.69 5.94
N ASP A 125 7.15 14.48 5.05
CA ASP A 125 7.68 15.80 4.69
C ASP A 125 7.47 16.78 5.86
N PRO A 126 8.54 17.36 6.42
CA PRO A 126 8.42 18.32 7.51
C PRO A 126 7.76 19.65 7.10
N GLU A 127 7.65 19.96 5.82
CA GLU A 127 6.87 21.12 5.35
C GLU A 127 5.39 20.95 5.66
N ASP A 128 4.86 19.75 5.61
CA ASP A 128 3.43 19.47 5.66
C ASP A 128 2.97 18.89 6.99
N ALA A 129 3.76 18.00 7.62
CA ALA A 129 3.32 17.31 8.81
C ALA A 129 4.44 17.01 9.81
N SER A 130 4.05 16.59 11.02
CA SER A 130 4.95 16.18 12.09
C SER A 130 5.03 14.65 12.20
N ILE A 131 6.10 14.18 12.85
CA ILE A 131 6.23 12.77 13.25
C ILE A 131 5.02 12.35 14.09
N GLY A 132 4.46 11.19 13.80
CA GLY A 132 3.26 10.66 14.43
C GLY A 132 1.95 11.12 13.78
N SER A 133 1.99 12.08 12.84
CA SER A 133 0.83 12.48 12.05
C SER A 133 0.41 11.39 11.07
N ALA A 134 -0.89 11.35 10.74
CA ALA A 134 -1.46 10.41 9.79
C ALA A 134 -2.03 11.14 8.57
N ALA A 135 -1.69 10.71 7.37
CA ALA A 135 -2.19 11.30 6.13
C ALA A 135 -3.04 10.29 5.34
N TRP A 136 -4.26 10.68 5.00
CA TRP A 136 -5.12 10.00 4.04
C TRP A 136 -4.79 10.48 2.63
N ALA A 137 -4.49 9.56 1.71
CA ALA A 137 -4.10 9.91 0.36
C ALA A 137 -5.30 10.03 -0.58
N GLU A 138 -5.27 11.03 -1.46
CA GLU A 138 -6.10 11.10 -2.65
C GLU A 138 -5.37 10.54 -3.88
N PHE A 139 -4.05 10.68 -3.89
CA PHE A 139 -3.18 10.16 -4.91
C PHE A 139 -2.09 9.26 -4.30
N VAL A 140 -1.82 8.18 -5.01
CA VAL A 140 -0.59 7.41 -4.84
C VAL A 140 0.24 7.62 -6.09
N VAL A 141 1.46 8.14 -5.93
CA VAL A 141 2.35 8.44 -7.05
C VAL A 141 3.56 7.53 -7.02
N ASN A 142 3.82 6.89 -8.15
CA ASN A 142 4.90 5.93 -8.30
C ASN A 142 6.18 6.60 -8.80
N ASP A 143 7.32 6.23 -8.24
CA ASP A 143 8.63 6.62 -8.72
C ASP A 143 9.01 5.77 -9.95
N ILE A 144 8.75 6.29 -11.14
CA ILE A 144 9.28 5.74 -12.40
C ILE A 144 10.24 6.74 -12.99
N SER A 145 11.41 6.84 -12.40
CA SER A 145 12.44 7.78 -12.81
C SER A 145 13.59 7.11 -13.58
N ARG A 146 14.32 7.94 -14.33
CA ARG A 146 15.69 7.66 -14.73
C ARG A 146 16.63 8.13 -13.63
N TYR A 147 17.73 7.45 -13.47
CA TYR A 147 18.77 7.84 -12.52
C TYR A 147 20.14 7.87 -13.19
N ILE A 148 20.85 8.95 -12.98
CA ILE A 148 22.28 9.11 -13.30
C ILE A 148 23.01 9.44 -12.01
N ASP A 149 24.16 8.85 -11.76
CA ASP A 149 24.97 9.19 -10.59
C ASP A 149 25.26 10.70 -10.57
N PRO A 150 25.01 11.41 -9.46
CA PRO A 150 25.18 12.87 -9.41
C PRO A 150 26.58 13.36 -9.76
N ARG A 151 27.60 12.49 -9.68
CA ARG A 151 28.97 12.80 -10.10
C ARG A 151 29.15 12.85 -11.63
N GLU A 152 28.19 12.31 -12.38
CA GLU A 152 28.18 12.27 -13.86
C GLU A 152 27.14 13.23 -14.45
N THR A 153 26.41 13.97 -13.62
CA THR A 153 25.40 14.95 -14.07
C THR A 153 26.03 16.35 -14.22
N PRO A 154 25.41 17.24 -15.02
CA PRO A 154 25.76 18.65 -15.03
C PRO A 154 25.69 19.28 -13.63
N ALA A 155 26.57 20.22 -13.35
CA ALA A 155 26.70 20.84 -12.02
C ALA A 155 25.45 21.65 -11.59
N ASP A 156 24.58 22.03 -12.54
CA ASP A 156 23.34 22.75 -12.29
C ASP A 156 22.14 21.83 -12.03
N TRP A 157 22.32 20.49 -12.03
CA TRP A 157 21.27 19.56 -11.67
C TRP A 157 21.21 19.39 -10.15
N SER A 158 20.00 19.52 -9.59
CA SER A 158 19.77 19.34 -8.17
C SER A 158 19.86 17.87 -7.73
N THR A 159 19.48 16.95 -8.62
CA THR A 159 19.52 15.50 -8.40
C THR A 159 19.87 14.77 -9.70
N GLY A 160 20.21 13.46 -9.59
CA GLY A 160 20.37 12.60 -10.75
C GLY A 160 19.04 11.99 -11.26
N TYR A 161 17.92 12.30 -10.64
CA TYR A 161 16.60 11.73 -10.97
C TYR A 161 15.83 12.67 -11.92
N PHE A 162 15.21 12.08 -12.94
CA PHE A 162 14.32 12.80 -13.87
C PHE A 162 13.35 11.84 -14.56
N ALA A 163 12.24 12.36 -15.05
CA ALA A 163 11.18 11.54 -15.61
C ALA A 163 11.60 10.84 -16.93
N ILE A 164 11.04 9.65 -17.17
CA ILE A 164 11.10 9.02 -18.50
C ILE A 164 10.37 9.94 -19.48
N GLY A 165 11.02 10.28 -20.59
CA GLY A 165 10.49 11.24 -21.56
C GLY A 165 10.83 12.70 -21.30
N ALA A 166 11.54 13.00 -20.20
CA ALA A 166 12.19 14.28 -19.94
C ALA A 166 13.71 14.22 -20.21
N HIS A 167 14.39 15.36 -20.22
CA HIS A 167 15.83 15.46 -20.51
C HIS A 167 16.64 15.96 -19.28
N ARG A 168 15.96 16.43 -18.24
CA ARG A 168 16.55 16.98 -17.03
C ARG A 168 15.60 16.91 -15.84
N PRO A 169 16.09 17.06 -14.58
CA PRO A 169 15.25 17.21 -13.39
C PRO A 169 14.20 18.33 -13.57
N HIS A 170 13.06 18.16 -12.94
CA HIS A 170 11.93 19.11 -12.92
C HIS A 170 11.27 19.40 -14.30
N GLU A 171 11.70 18.73 -15.36
CA GLU A 171 11.07 18.85 -16.67
C GLU A 171 9.85 17.93 -16.78
N VAL A 172 8.70 18.49 -17.16
CA VAL A 172 7.48 17.72 -17.44
C VAL A 172 7.72 16.84 -18.67
N PRO A 173 7.50 15.53 -18.57
CA PRO A 173 7.72 14.63 -19.71
C PRO A 173 6.78 14.95 -20.86
N GLN A 174 7.28 14.73 -22.09
CA GLN A 174 6.49 14.98 -23.28
C GLN A 174 5.28 14.05 -23.36
N PRO A 175 4.09 14.55 -23.78
CA PRO A 175 2.91 13.71 -23.98
C PRO A 175 3.20 12.53 -24.94
N GLY A 176 2.69 11.35 -24.59
CA GLY A 176 2.87 10.13 -25.39
C GLY A 176 4.22 9.45 -25.22
N SER A 177 5.08 9.90 -24.29
CA SER A 177 6.24 9.12 -23.88
C SER A 177 5.79 7.84 -23.16
N VAL A 178 6.44 6.71 -23.51
CA VAL A 178 6.12 5.40 -22.94
C VAL A 178 6.22 5.44 -21.43
N LEU A 179 5.22 4.86 -20.74
CA LEU A 179 5.11 4.70 -19.29
C LEU A 179 4.58 5.93 -18.50
N VAL A 180 4.24 7.04 -19.13
CA VAL A 180 3.80 8.24 -18.40
C VAL A 180 2.35 8.16 -17.94
N ASP A 181 1.46 7.47 -18.67
CA ASP A 181 0.02 7.70 -18.54
C ASP A 181 -0.75 6.71 -17.64
N ARG A 182 -0.17 5.60 -17.18
CA ARG A 182 -0.95 4.54 -16.51
C ARG A 182 -0.36 3.95 -15.25
N THR A 183 0.91 4.19 -14.99
CA THR A 183 1.64 3.55 -13.87
C THR A 183 2.28 4.55 -12.92
N ASN A 184 2.14 5.85 -13.20
CA ASN A 184 2.74 6.90 -12.38
C ASN A 184 1.79 7.42 -11.30
N VAL A 185 0.47 7.45 -11.58
CA VAL A 185 -0.52 8.01 -10.64
C VAL A 185 -1.72 7.09 -10.51
N TYR A 186 -2.08 6.80 -9.29
CA TYR A 186 -3.31 6.09 -8.92
C TYR A 186 -4.20 7.07 -8.16
N VAL A 187 -5.34 7.40 -8.77
CA VAL A 187 -6.33 8.31 -8.17
C VAL A 187 -7.29 7.49 -7.34
N LEU A 188 -7.32 7.73 -6.04
CA LEU A 188 -8.25 7.10 -5.10
C LEU A 188 -9.61 7.82 -5.12
N ASN A 189 -10.61 7.23 -4.46
CA ASN A 189 -11.91 7.84 -4.32
C ASN A 189 -11.84 9.02 -3.34
N ARG A 190 -11.76 10.23 -3.85
CA ARG A 190 -11.62 11.47 -3.05
C ARG A 190 -12.74 11.65 -2.03
N LYS A 191 -13.97 11.27 -2.35
CA LYS A 191 -15.08 11.37 -1.39
C LYS A 191 -14.91 10.41 -0.22
N LEU A 192 -14.45 9.20 -0.50
CA LEU A 192 -14.13 8.23 0.54
C LEU A 192 -12.94 8.68 1.40
N THR A 193 -11.91 9.25 0.77
CA THR A 193 -10.75 9.85 1.47
C THR A 193 -11.19 11.00 2.38
N GLU A 194 -11.99 11.92 1.88
CA GLU A 194 -12.52 13.04 2.67
C GLU A 194 -13.41 12.55 3.83
N TRP A 195 -14.28 11.56 3.58
CA TRP A 195 -15.07 10.95 4.62
C TRP A 195 -14.19 10.31 5.71
N ALA A 196 -13.15 9.56 5.34
CA ALA A 196 -12.23 8.95 6.29
C ALA A 196 -11.47 10.02 7.10
N TYR A 197 -11.04 11.11 6.45
CA TYR A 197 -10.44 12.26 7.11
C TYR A 197 -11.40 12.90 8.12
N GLN A 198 -12.63 13.25 7.73
CA GLN A 198 -13.61 13.86 8.61
C GLN A 198 -13.93 13.00 9.83
N LEU A 199 -13.99 11.67 9.64
CA LEU A 199 -14.20 10.70 10.71
C LEU A 199 -13.02 10.65 11.70
N THR A 200 -11.80 10.90 11.24
CA THR A 200 -10.57 10.62 11.99
C THR A 200 -9.78 11.87 12.41
N LYS A 201 -10.09 13.05 11.89
CA LYS A 201 -9.30 14.28 12.12
C LYS A 201 -9.09 14.64 13.59
N ASP A 202 -10.00 14.23 14.46
CA ASP A 202 -9.95 14.52 15.89
C ASP A 202 -9.50 13.31 16.74
N VAL A 203 -9.01 12.23 16.09
CA VAL A 203 -8.48 11.06 16.81
C VAL A 203 -7.22 11.46 17.58
N PRO A 204 -7.15 11.21 18.91
CA PRO A 204 -5.96 11.53 19.69
C PRO A 204 -4.77 10.69 19.26
N LEU A 205 -3.72 11.32 18.77
CA LEU A 205 -2.47 10.66 18.38
C LEU A 205 -1.44 10.68 19.53
N VAL A 206 -0.57 9.68 19.55
CA VAL A 206 0.44 9.56 20.61
C VAL A 206 1.56 10.54 20.36
N ASP A 207 1.82 11.36 21.36
CA ASP A 207 2.96 12.26 21.42
C ASP A 207 3.75 12.04 22.70
N THR A 208 5.06 12.05 22.63
CA THR A 208 5.93 11.89 23.80
C THR A 208 6.85 13.11 23.96
N PRO A 209 7.32 13.39 25.18
CA PRO A 209 8.28 14.50 25.40
C PRO A 209 9.52 14.40 24.51
N GLU A 210 10.02 13.20 24.23
CA GLU A 210 11.18 12.93 23.37
C GLU A 210 10.89 13.31 21.92
N ILE A 211 9.71 12.93 21.42
CA ILE A 211 9.28 13.27 20.05
C ILE A 211 9.05 14.76 19.95
N ALA A 212 8.41 15.39 20.95
CA ALA A 212 8.18 16.82 20.97
C ALA A 212 9.50 17.61 20.99
N ALA A 213 10.50 17.16 21.76
CA ALA A 213 11.83 17.75 21.76
C ALA A 213 12.52 17.63 20.40
N PHE A 214 12.43 16.48 19.76
CA PHE A 214 13.00 16.25 18.43
C PHE A 214 12.31 17.12 17.36
N ARG A 215 10.99 17.23 17.36
CA ARG A 215 10.24 18.12 16.47
C ARG A 215 10.65 19.58 16.60
N ALA A 216 10.94 20.05 17.83
CA ALA A 216 11.34 21.42 18.07
C ALA A 216 12.66 21.80 17.38
N GLU A 217 13.47 20.82 16.96
CA GLU A 217 14.71 21.03 16.24
C GLU A 217 14.50 21.31 14.74
N PHE A 218 13.30 21.06 14.21
CA PHE A 218 12.94 21.38 12.81
C PHE A 218 12.58 22.85 12.65
N LYS A 219 13.50 23.74 13.01
CA LYS A 219 13.35 25.20 12.90
C LYS A 219 13.14 25.60 11.44
N GLY A 220 12.13 26.43 11.20
CA GLY A 220 11.73 26.84 9.86
C GLY A 220 10.64 25.97 9.22
N TYR A 221 10.27 24.85 9.86
CA TYR A 221 9.20 23.95 9.43
C TYR A 221 8.06 23.95 10.45
N PRO A 222 7.12 24.91 10.39
CA PRO A 222 6.09 25.07 11.42
C PRO A 222 5.15 23.87 11.55
N ASN A 223 4.87 23.14 10.46
CA ASN A 223 4.04 21.95 10.50
C ASN A 223 4.77 20.76 11.18
N ALA A 224 6.04 20.61 10.95
CA ALA A 224 6.86 19.60 11.63
C ALA A 224 6.88 19.80 13.16
N GLN A 225 6.78 21.04 13.64
CA GLN A 225 6.84 21.37 15.06
C GLN A 225 5.52 21.18 15.81
N LYS A 226 4.40 21.00 15.09
CA LYS A 226 3.08 20.77 15.71
C LYS A 226 3.03 19.41 16.41
N PRO A 227 2.20 19.23 17.45
CA PRO A 227 1.77 17.89 17.87
C PRO A 227 1.23 17.08 16.68
N PRO A 228 1.30 15.75 16.71
CA PRO A 228 0.80 14.94 15.61
C PRO A 228 -0.69 15.17 15.35
N PHE A 229 -1.08 15.15 14.09
CA PHE A 229 -2.45 15.41 13.63
C PHE A 229 -2.78 14.56 12.40
N VAL A 230 -4.08 14.47 12.09
CA VAL A 230 -4.56 13.81 10.88
C VAL A 230 -4.78 14.84 9.78
N LEU A 231 -4.39 14.51 8.55
CA LEU A 231 -4.56 15.39 7.39
C LEU A 231 -4.91 14.59 6.14
N VAL A 232 -5.27 15.29 5.06
CA VAL A 232 -5.25 14.74 3.70
C VAL A 232 -3.89 15.10 3.08
N GLY A 233 -3.23 14.12 2.49
CA GLY A 233 -1.90 14.32 1.88
C GLY A 233 -1.42 13.07 1.18
N ASP A 234 -0.72 13.26 0.06
CA ASP A 234 -0.49 12.21 -0.90
C ASP A 234 0.75 11.37 -0.64
N SER A 235 0.70 10.16 -1.19
CA SER A 235 1.73 9.14 -1.04
C SER A 235 2.65 9.13 -2.27
N PHE A 236 3.96 9.16 -2.03
CA PHE A 236 5.00 8.89 -3.01
C PHE A 236 5.66 7.54 -2.70
N ALA A 237 5.53 6.58 -3.62
CA ALA A 237 6.05 5.23 -3.46
C ALA A 237 7.25 4.98 -4.37
N SER A 238 8.34 4.45 -3.80
CA SER A 238 9.58 4.13 -4.50
C SER A 238 10.18 2.84 -3.97
N ASP A 239 10.75 2.00 -4.84
CA ASP A 239 11.50 0.81 -4.40
C ASP A 239 12.80 1.17 -3.65
N SER A 240 13.29 2.39 -3.82
CA SER A 240 14.46 2.87 -3.11
C SER A 240 14.07 3.58 -1.82
N TYR A 241 14.64 3.13 -0.69
CA TYR A 241 14.62 3.96 0.52
C TYR A 241 15.54 5.16 0.30
N TRP A 242 14.97 6.33 0.23
CA TRP A 242 15.71 7.57 0.04
C TRP A 242 15.54 8.52 1.23
N HIS A 243 16.50 9.44 1.38
CA HIS A 243 16.49 10.43 2.44
C HIS A 243 17.28 11.66 2.04
N GLY A 244 16.81 12.85 2.40
CA GLY A 244 17.53 14.09 2.20
C GLY A 244 16.66 15.18 1.59
N LYS A 245 17.08 16.45 1.81
CA LYS A 245 16.33 17.61 1.36
C LYS A 245 16.09 17.62 -0.17
N LEU A 246 17.13 17.35 -0.96
CA LEU A 246 17.00 17.36 -2.42
C LEU A 246 16.08 16.25 -2.92
N MET A 247 16.04 15.11 -2.23
CA MET A 247 15.12 14.03 -2.56
C MET A 247 13.68 14.33 -2.12
N THR A 248 13.51 15.06 -1.01
CA THR A 248 12.20 15.57 -0.59
C THR A 248 11.64 16.57 -1.61
N GLU A 249 12.45 17.51 -2.05
CA GLU A 249 12.09 18.45 -3.12
C GLU A 249 11.75 17.73 -4.44
N PHE A 250 12.54 16.71 -4.80
CA PHE A 250 12.25 15.85 -5.95
C PHE A 250 10.89 15.16 -5.82
N ALA A 251 10.57 14.53 -4.68
CA ALA A 251 9.30 13.85 -4.45
C ALA A 251 8.10 14.83 -4.52
N SER A 252 8.24 16.02 -3.91
CA SER A 252 7.24 17.08 -3.98
C SER A 252 6.97 17.54 -5.41
N ASP A 253 8.03 17.81 -6.19
CA ASP A 253 7.90 18.20 -7.58
C ASP A 253 7.34 17.07 -8.46
N TRP A 254 7.73 15.83 -8.17
CA TRP A 254 7.23 14.65 -8.87
C TRP A 254 5.74 14.45 -8.68
N VAL A 255 5.27 14.48 -7.44
CA VAL A 255 3.83 14.39 -7.13
C VAL A 255 3.07 15.53 -7.82
N ARG A 256 3.53 16.76 -7.68
CA ARG A 256 2.90 17.93 -8.34
C ARG A 256 2.87 17.79 -9.85
N MET A 257 3.96 17.32 -10.46
CA MET A 257 4.07 17.15 -11.92
C MET A 257 3.07 16.14 -12.43
N PHE A 258 3.01 14.95 -11.82
CA PHE A 258 2.19 13.85 -12.32
C PHE A 258 0.73 13.94 -11.92
N THR A 259 0.39 14.71 -10.90
CA THR A 259 -1.00 15.03 -10.53
C THR A 259 -1.51 16.32 -11.15
N HIS A 260 -0.75 16.94 -12.07
CA HIS A 260 -1.09 18.23 -12.70
C HIS A 260 -1.32 19.37 -11.70
N GLY A 261 -0.63 19.31 -10.56
CA GLY A 261 -0.71 20.34 -9.51
C GLY A 261 -1.80 20.10 -8.48
N GLU A 262 -2.57 19.02 -8.59
CA GLU A 262 -3.65 18.71 -7.63
C GLU A 262 -3.16 18.00 -6.38
N GLY A 263 -2.12 17.17 -6.48
CA GLY A 263 -1.57 16.41 -5.35
C GLY A 263 -0.56 17.20 -4.53
N ASN A 264 -0.48 16.84 -3.25
CA ASN A 264 0.51 17.35 -2.29
C ASN A 264 1.27 16.19 -1.65
N PHE A 265 2.57 16.10 -1.92
CA PHE A 265 3.43 15.09 -1.31
C PHE A 265 3.52 15.30 0.20
N VAL A 266 3.15 14.29 0.97
CA VAL A 266 3.26 14.29 2.44
C VAL A 266 4.01 13.08 2.96
N MET A 267 3.76 11.89 2.40
CA MET A 267 4.29 10.63 2.91
C MET A 267 5.04 9.85 1.84
N THR A 268 6.24 9.34 2.18
CA THR A 268 6.99 8.43 1.31
C THR A 268 7.08 7.04 1.91
N ASN A 269 6.90 6.02 1.07
CA ASN A 269 6.94 4.60 1.42
C ASN A 269 7.46 3.76 0.25
N MET A 270 7.48 2.44 0.42
CA MET A 270 8.06 1.53 -0.58
C MET A 270 7.03 0.57 -1.19
N GLU A 271 5.71 0.77 -0.96
CA GLU A 271 4.71 -0.25 -1.29
C GLU A 271 3.45 0.27 -1.99
N ASP A 272 2.99 1.48 -1.72
CA ASP A 272 1.62 1.93 -2.06
C ASP A 272 1.28 1.81 -3.54
N SER A 273 2.22 2.12 -4.43
CA SER A 273 1.98 1.95 -5.87
C SER A 273 1.87 0.48 -6.28
N GLY A 274 2.53 -0.43 -5.57
CA GLY A 274 2.38 -1.88 -5.77
C GLY A 274 0.99 -2.36 -5.35
N PHE A 275 0.48 -1.89 -4.21
CA PHE A 275 -0.88 -2.18 -3.75
C PHE A 275 -1.94 -1.67 -4.72
N THR A 276 -1.83 -0.41 -5.09
CA THR A 276 -2.82 0.24 -5.95
C THR A 276 -2.83 -0.33 -7.37
N GLU A 277 -1.66 -0.66 -7.94
CA GLU A 277 -1.58 -1.35 -9.23
C GLU A 277 -2.27 -2.72 -9.19
N ALA A 278 -1.99 -3.51 -8.16
CA ALA A 278 -2.62 -4.83 -8.00
C ALA A 278 -4.15 -4.70 -7.87
N LEU A 279 -4.63 -3.76 -7.03
CA LEU A 279 -6.07 -3.54 -6.83
C LEU A 279 -6.77 -3.02 -8.09
N GLN A 280 -6.15 -2.15 -8.87
CA GLN A 280 -6.71 -1.75 -10.17
C GLN A 280 -6.80 -2.91 -11.17
N ARG A 281 -5.81 -3.83 -11.16
CA ARG A 281 -5.89 -5.03 -12.00
C ARG A 281 -7.02 -5.95 -11.56
N LEU A 282 -7.17 -6.15 -10.26
CA LEU A 282 -8.24 -6.97 -9.68
C LEU A 282 -9.62 -6.34 -9.90
N ASP A 283 -9.72 -5.02 -9.89
CA ASP A 283 -10.95 -4.28 -10.25
C ASP A 283 -11.37 -4.56 -11.70
N ARG A 284 -10.43 -4.45 -12.64
CA ARG A 284 -10.69 -4.83 -14.05
C ARG A 284 -11.10 -6.30 -14.24
N MET A 285 -10.72 -7.16 -13.30
CA MET A 285 -11.11 -8.57 -13.25
C MET A 285 -12.41 -8.80 -12.45
N HIS A 286 -13.06 -7.74 -11.97
CA HIS A 286 -14.26 -7.79 -11.13
C HIS A 286 -14.09 -8.62 -9.85
N ARG A 287 -12.87 -8.62 -9.29
CA ARG A 287 -12.55 -9.28 -8.02
C ARG A 287 -12.65 -8.35 -6.83
N VAL A 288 -12.47 -7.06 -7.03
CA VAL A 288 -12.55 -5.99 -6.04
C VAL A 288 -13.25 -4.77 -6.64
N ASP A 289 -13.60 -3.80 -5.81
CA ASP A 289 -14.07 -2.48 -6.20
C ASP A 289 -13.00 -1.45 -5.80
N PHE A 290 -12.29 -0.88 -6.77
CA PHE A 290 -11.23 0.10 -6.52
C PHE A 290 -11.75 1.39 -5.85
N GLN A 291 -13.05 1.68 -5.96
CA GLN A 291 -13.67 2.81 -5.25
C GLN A 291 -13.73 2.63 -3.73
N ARG A 292 -13.41 1.43 -3.21
CA ARG A 292 -13.38 1.07 -1.79
C ARG A 292 -11.95 0.99 -1.22
N VAL A 293 -10.97 1.49 -1.96
CA VAL A 293 -9.56 1.50 -1.54
C VAL A 293 -9.24 2.81 -0.84
N MET A 294 -8.62 2.71 0.33
CA MET A 294 -8.11 3.82 1.13
C MET A 294 -6.66 3.57 1.50
N VAL A 295 -5.86 4.63 1.46
CA VAL A 295 -4.46 4.61 1.88
C VAL A 295 -4.27 5.60 3.01
N VAL A 296 -3.74 5.14 4.14
CA VAL A 296 -3.32 5.98 5.26
C VAL A 296 -1.91 5.61 5.70
N ARG A 297 -1.03 6.59 5.69
CA ARG A 297 0.35 6.45 6.17
C ARG A 297 0.62 7.35 7.35
N THR A 298 1.52 6.92 8.25
CA THR A 298 1.85 7.66 9.46
C THR A 298 3.34 7.91 9.59
N GLY A 299 3.70 9.14 9.96
CA GLY A 299 5.09 9.59 9.99
C GLY A 299 5.91 8.91 11.08
N SER A 300 6.82 8.00 10.72
CA SER A 300 7.78 7.38 11.64
C SER A 300 9.10 8.14 11.76
N ASN A 301 9.45 8.86 10.72
CA ASN A 301 10.66 9.69 10.60
C ASN A 301 10.38 10.82 9.61
N TYR A 302 11.16 11.89 9.67
CA TYR A 302 11.16 12.85 8.57
C TYR A 302 11.96 12.31 7.38
N CYS A 303 11.54 12.60 6.16
CA CYS A 303 12.22 12.18 4.94
C CYS A 303 13.48 13.01 4.62
N MET A 304 13.79 14.01 5.44
CA MET A 304 15.03 14.80 5.34
C MET A 304 15.61 15.14 6.72
N PRO A 305 16.90 15.53 6.78
CA PRO A 305 17.55 15.91 8.04
C PRO A 305 16.98 17.21 8.60
N ARG A 306 17.02 17.34 9.93
CA ARG A 306 16.80 18.60 10.62
C ARG A 306 17.83 19.65 10.18
N PRO A 307 17.52 20.95 10.27
CA PRO A 307 18.45 22.01 9.91
C PRO A 307 19.80 21.90 10.65
N GLY A 308 20.89 22.06 9.91
CA GLY A 308 22.25 21.97 10.44
C GLY A 308 22.84 20.56 10.53
N HIS A 309 22.09 19.53 10.14
CA HIS A 309 22.56 18.14 10.08
C HIS A 309 22.64 17.62 8.65
N THR A 310 23.48 16.62 8.46
CA THR A 310 23.64 15.94 7.17
C THR A 310 22.59 14.85 6.95
N ALA A 311 22.34 14.52 5.69
CA ALA A 311 21.44 13.41 5.34
C ALA A 311 21.97 12.07 5.90
N VAL A 312 23.29 11.86 5.91
CA VAL A 312 23.90 10.65 6.44
C VAL A 312 23.66 10.51 7.95
N GLU A 313 23.89 11.58 8.74
CA GLU A 313 23.60 11.56 10.17
C GLU A 313 22.13 11.23 10.45
N SER A 314 21.22 11.81 9.65
CA SER A 314 19.79 11.62 9.84
C SER A 314 19.32 10.21 9.45
N VAL A 315 19.73 9.69 8.29
CA VAL A 315 19.28 8.37 7.80
C VAL A 315 19.80 7.20 8.64
N THR A 316 20.95 7.40 9.31
CA THR A 316 21.55 6.37 10.18
C THR A 316 21.12 6.48 11.64
N ALA A 317 20.36 7.51 12.00
CA ALA A 317 19.83 7.66 13.35
C ALA A 317 18.66 6.68 13.61
N PRO A 318 18.46 6.25 14.88
CA PRO A 318 17.29 5.48 15.25
C PRO A 318 15.98 6.24 14.98
N TYR A 319 14.93 5.54 14.55
CA TYR A 319 13.60 6.13 14.35
C TYR A 319 12.95 6.44 15.69
N ILE A 320 12.90 7.72 16.04
CA ILE A 320 12.32 8.19 17.30
C ILE A 320 10.79 8.07 17.30
N GLY A 321 10.15 8.21 16.14
CA GLY A 321 8.69 8.19 15.96
C GLY A 321 8.10 6.80 15.71
N GLY A 322 8.91 5.75 15.57
CA GLY A 322 8.45 4.45 15.09
C GLY A 322 7.24 3.89 15.83
N ARG A 323 7.30 3.75 17.18
CA ARG A 323 6.17 3.22 17.95
C ARG A 323 4.95 4.12 17.93
N SER A 324 5.13 5.45 17.97
CA SER A 324 4.02 6.40 17.91
C SER A 324 3.33 6.37 16.54
N ALA A 325 4.08 6.18 15.47
CA ALA A 325 3.53 6.01 14.13
C ALA A 325 2.71 4.71 14.00
N LEU A 326 3.21 3.59 14.51
CA LEU A 326 2.46 2.33 14.54
C LEU A 326 1.13 2.46 15.31
N GLU A 327 1.17 3.12 16.47
CA GLU A 327 -0.04 3.38 17.26
C GLU A 327 -0.99 4.34 16.55
N ALA A 328 -0.49 5.36 15.88
CA ALA A 328 -1.30 6.29 15.08
C ALA A 328 -1.95 5.59 13.89
N ALA A 329 -1.21 4.74 13.19
CA ALA A 329 -1.71 3.94 12.08
C ALA A 329 -2.91 3.08 12.51
N TYR A 330 -2.77 2.37 13.61
CA TYR A 330 -3.87 1.59 14.17
C TYR A 330 -5.05 2.47 14.58
N ARG A 331 -4.85 3.54 15.37
CA ARG A 331 -5.95 4.38 15.88
C ARG A 331 -6.77 5.03 14.78
N VAL A 332 -6.10 5.52 13.75
CA VAL A 332 -6.76 6.17 12.61
C VAL A 332 -7.47 5.15 11.74
N GLY A 333 -6.79 4.07 11.38
CA GLY A 333 -7.36 3.03 10.53
C GLY A 333 -8.49 2.24 11.20
N SER A 334 -8.35 1.88 12.49
CA SER A 334 -9.38 1.13 13.22
C SER A 334 -10.67 1.93 13.42
N LYS A 335 -10.58 3.25 13.55
CA LYS A 335 -11.76 4.12 13.61
C LYS A 335 -12.61 3.99 12.33
N VAL A 336 -11.96 3.93 11.17
CA VAL A 336 -12.62 3.71 9.88
C VAL A 336 -13.16 2.28 9.79
N LEU A 337 -12.37 1.29 10.16
CA LEU A 337 -12.78 -0.12 10.18
C LEU A 337 -14.06 -0.31 10.99
N HIS A 338 -14.08 0.19 12.22
CA HIS A 338 -15.22 0.06 13.12
C HIS A 338 -16.49 0.71 12.54
N GLU A 339 -16.39 1.91 11.97
CA GLU A 339 -17.52 2.58 11.35
C GLU A 339 -18.08 1.78 10.18
N LEU A 340 -17.21 1.30 9.28
CA LEU A 340 -17.61 0.52 8.11
C LEU A 340 -18.28 -0.81 8.47
N VAL A 341 -17.66 -1.57 9.41
CA VAL A 341 -18.14 -2.90 9.78
C VAL A 341 -19.42 -2.83 10.61
N SER A 342 -19.51 -1.89 11.56
CA SER A 342 -20.68 -1.71 12.42
C SER A 342 -21.94 -1.24 11.67
N HIS A 343 -21.74 -0.50 10.57
CA HIS A 343 -22.82 0.01 9.72
C HIS A 343 -22.83 -0.65 8.33
N TRP A 344 -22.45 -1.93 8.28
CA TRP A 344 -22.30 -2.67 7.02
C TRP A 344 -23.57 -2.68 6.15
N GLU A 345 -24.76 -2.67 6.75
CA GLU A 345 -26.02 -2.58 6.00
C GLU A 345 -26.08 -1.34 5.09
N ARG A 346 -25.46 -0.24 5.54
CA ARG A 346 -25.34 1.00 4.77
C ARG A 346 -24.15 0.94 3.81
N TYR A 347 -22.97 0.66 4.33
CA TYR A 347 -21.70 0.82 3.61
C TYR A 347 -21.36 -0.37 2.72
N GLY A 348 -21.96 -1.54 2.94
CA GLY A 348 -21.82 -2.67 2.02
C GLY A 348 -22.46 -2.39 0.66
N ALA A 349 -23.57 -1.66 0.63
CA ALA A 349 -24.27 -1.30 -0.60
C ALA A 349 -23.75 0.01 -1.24
N HIS A 350 -23.37 0.99 -0.41
CA HIS A 350 -22.96 2.34 -0.87
C HIS A 350 -21.67 2.77 -0.23
N VAL A 351 -20.72 3.22 -1.07
CA VAL A 351 -19.48 3.81 -0.59
C VAL A 351 -19.80 5.14 0.11
N PRO A 352 -19.19 5.44 1.28
CA PRO A 352 -19.33 6.73 1.95
C PRO A 352 -18.94 7.91 1.05
N GLU A 353 -19.70 9.02 1.17
CA GLU A 353 -19.48 10.27 0.43
C GLU A 353 -19.33 11.45 1.37
#